data_3c4099373c8f3426222f3c72d92b02be
#
_entry.id   3c4099373c8f3426222f3c72d92b02be
#
_cell.length_a   1.000
_cell.length_b   1.000
_cell.length_c   1.000
_cell.angle_alpha   90.00
_cell.angle_beta   90.00
_cell.angle_gamma   90.00
#
_symmetry.space_group_name_H-M   'P 1'
#
loop_
_entity.id
_entity.type
_entity.pdbx_description
1 polymer ?
#
loop_
_entity_poly.entity_id
_entity_poly.type
_entity_poly.pdbx_seq_one_letter_code
_entity_poly.pdbx_strand_id
1 'polypeptide(L)'
;SAIEMCNGQGACRKITNGVMCPSYMATRDEEHSTRGRANALRAAISGAIPFETLTSDRMYQVMDLCLECKGCKAECPSNVDMAKIKYDFLYNYHQKNGFTLKNRFFGNVALLSRIGSFFSPISNWLLHKEFSKVLLEKIIKIDPRRDMPTFASQTFTQWFRSQLDHDPKPVNREKVILF
;
A
#
# COMPACT_ATOMS: atom_id res chain seq x y z
N SER A 1 -18.10 16.62 0.82
CA SER A 1 -17.25 15.48 1.23
C SER A 1 -16.45 14.96 0.04
N ALA A 2 -15.22 14.43 0.25
CA ALA A 2 -14.41 13.88 -0.83
C ALA A 2 -15.08 12.70 -1.57
N ILE A 3 -15.98 11.99 -0.89
CA ILE A 3 -16.75 10.87 -1.43
C ILE A 3 -17.82 11.35 -2.42
N GLU A 4 -18.39 12.52 -2.18
CA GLU A 4 -19.44 13.11 -3.03
C GLU A 4 -18.93 13.61 -4.37
N MET A 5 -17.62 13.77 -4.52
CA MET A 5 -17.03 14.07 -5.84
C MET A 5 -17.32 13.00 -6.88
N CYS A 6 -17.60 11.76 -6.48
CA CYS A 6 -18.00 10.71 -7.41
C CYS A 6 -19.42 10.95 -7.93
N ASN A 7 -19.53 11.39 -9.19
CA ASN A 7 -20.80 11.61 -9.87
C ASN A 7 -21.40 10.37 -10.57
N GLY A 8 -20.78 9.20 -10.40
CA GLY A 8 -21.26 7.95 -10.98
C GLY A 8 -20.90 7.70 -12.45
N GLN A 9 -20.16 8.58 -13.11
CA GLN A 9 -19.85 8.51 -14.55
C GLN A 9 -19.17 7.19 -14.97
N GLY A 10 -18.49 6.49 -14.07
CA GLY A 10 -17.99 5.14 -14.31
C GLY A 10 -16.71 5.04 -15.15
N ALA A 11 -15.93 6.11 -15.31
CA ALA A 11 -14.64 6.06 -15.98
C ALA A 11 -13.68 5.03 -15.34
N CYS A 12 -13.87 4.69 -14.04
CA CYS A 12 -13.14 3.66 -13.33
C CYS A 12 -13.49 2.21 -13.73
N ARG A 13 -14.45 2.01 -14.61
CA ARG A 13 -14.87 0.70 -15.14
C ARG A 13 -14.24 0.37 -16.50
N LYS A 14 -13.21 1.07 -16.89
CA LYS A 14 -12.46 0.75 -18.11
C LYS A 14 -11.86 -0.65 -18.02
N ILE A 15 -11.85 -1.33 -19.14
CA ILE A 15 -11.28 -2.67 -19.29
C ILE A 15 -9.93 -2.60 -19.98
N THR A 16 -9.81 -1.62 -20.88
CA THR A 16 -8.65 -1.36 -21.72
C THR A 16 -8.34 0.14 -21.65
N ASN A 17 -7.11 0.50 -21.79
CA ASN A 17 -6.59 1.88 -21.77
C ASN A 17 -6.60 2.55 -20.39
N GLY A 18 -5.52 3.27 -20.12
CA GLY A 18 -5.31 3.99 -18.89
C GLY A 18 -4.91 3.10 -17.71
N VAL A 19 -4.73 3.71 -16.53
CA VAL A 19 -4.30 3.03 -15.31
C VAL A 19 -5.40 2.90 -14.25
N MET A 20 -6.53 3.55 -14.43
CA MET A 20 -7.67 3.53 -13.52
C MET A 20 -8.61 2.38 -13.90
N CYS A 21 -9.15 1.62 -13.05
CA CYS A 21 -8.84 1.19 -11.70
C CYS A 21 -8.27 -0.23 -11.76
N PRO A 22 -7.04 -0.51 -11.34
CA PRO A 22 -6.41 -1.83 -11.54
C PRO A 22 -7.20 -2.97 -10.90
N SER A 23 -7.76 -2.76 -9.71
CA SER A 23 -8.57 -3.78 -9.04
C SER A 23 -9.85 -4.13 -9.81
N TYR A 24 -10.51 -3.14 -10.43
CA TYR A 24 -11.65 -3.43 -11.30
C TYR A 24 -11.23 -4.15 -12.59
N MET A 25 -10.12 -3.73 -13.20
CA MET A 25 -9.59 -4.41 -14.40
C MET A 25 -9.33 -5.89 -14.16
N ALA A 26 -8.86 -6.25 -12.96
CA ALA A 26 -8.56 -7.62 -12.59
C ALA A 26 -9.80 -8.44 -12.25
N THR A 27 -10.73 -7.87 -11.47
CA THR A 27 -11.87 -8.64 -10.90
C THR A 27 -13.16 -8.51 -11.68
N ARG A 28 -13.36 -7.42 -12.42
CA ARG A 28 -14.62 -7.04 -13.09
C ARG A 28 -15.78 -6.82 -12.13
N ASP A 29 -15.52 -6.76 -10.85
CA ASP A 29 -16.51 -6.51 -9.83
C ASP A 29 -16.65 -5.01 -9.55
N GLU A 30 -17.89 -4.52 -9.55
CA GLU A 30 -18.20 -3.10 -9.29
C GLU A 30 -17.66 -2.64 -7.93
N GLU A 31 -17.71 -3.50 -6.95
CA GLU A 31 -17.22 -3.24 -5.59
C GLU A 31 -15.75 -2.82 -5.59
N HIS A 32 -14.96 -3.34 -6.51
CA HIS A 32 -13.53 -3.07 -6.62
C HIS A 32 -13.21 -1.86 -7.51
N SER A 33 -14.24 -1.15 -8.00
CA SER A 33 -14.08 0.11 -8.73
C SER A 33 -13.99 1.31 -7.76
N THR A 34 -13.46 2.43 -8.23
CA THR A 34 -13.50 3.71 -7.47
C THR A 34 -14.94 4.13 -7.17
N ARG A 35 -15.85 3.94 -8.15
CA ARG A 35 -17.28 4.25 -8.02
C ARG A 35 -17.96 3.36 -6.97
N GLY A 36 -17.72 2.05 -7.03
CA GLY A 36 -18.29 1.10 -6.07
C GLY A 36 -17.88 1.42 -4.63
N ARG A 37 -16.61 1.67 -4.41
CA ARG A 37 -16.09 2.10 -3.09
C ARG A 37 -16.71 3.40 -2.61
N ALA A 38 -16.80 4.41 -3.48
CA ALA A 38 -17.45 5.69 -3.13
C ALA A 38 -18.93 5.50 -2.78
N ASN A 39 -19.65 4.63 -3.51
CA ASN A 39 -21.04 4.35 -3.23
C ASN A 39 -21.24 3.57 -1.92
N ALA A 40 -20.38 2.60 -1.62
CA ALA A 40 -20.44 1.87 -0.35
C ALA A 40 -20.26 2.81 0.85
N LEU A 41 -19.26 3.68 0.80
CA LEU A 41 -19.04 4.69 1.85
C LEU A 41 -20.18 5.69 1.92
N ARG A 42 -20.70 6.15 0.77
CA ARG A 42 -21.84 7.07 0.71
C ARG A 42 -23.09 6.46 1.33
N ALA A 43 -23.36 5.18 1.08
CA ALA A 43 -24.52 4.49 1.66
C ALA A 43 -24.49 4.51 3.20
N ALA A 44 -23.31 4.31 3.80
CA ALA A 44 -23.16 4.40 5.25
C ALA A 44 -23.29 5.84 5.79
N ILE A 45 -22.72 6.82 5.09
CA ILE A 45 -22.76 8.23 5.53
C ILE A 45 -24.15 8.82 5.36
N SER A 46 -24.89 8.44 4.32
CA SER A 46 -26.28 8.90 4.08
C SER A 46 -27.34 8.20 4.93
N GLY A 47 -26.96 7.20 5.73
CA GLY A 47 -27.89 6.41 6.53
C GLY A 47 -28.68 5.35 5.76
N ALA A 48 -28.33 5.07 4.47
CA ALA A 48 -28.94 3.98 3.72
C ALA A 48 -28.54 2.59 4.30
N ILE A 49 -27.40 2.52 4.98
CA ILE A 49 -26.98 1.40 5.81
C ILE A 49 -26.49 1.94 7.15
N PRO A 50 -26.45 1.13 8.24
CA PRO A 50 -26.04 1.60 9.56
C PRO A 50 -24.65 2.27 9.53
N PHE A 51 -24.53 3.41 10.23
CA PHE A 51 -23.28 4.19 10.24
C PHE A 51 -22.08 3.38 10.79
N GLU A 52 -22.33 2.47 11.72
CA GLU A 52 -21.33 1.58 12.30
C GLU A 52 -20.65 0.69 11.25
N THR A 53 -21.32 0.49 10.11
CA THR A 53 -20.77 -0.27 8.95
C THR A 53 -19.52 0.39 8.39
N LEU A 54 -19.31 1.70 8.56
CA LEU A 54 -18.08 2.39 8.14
C LEU A 54 -16.80 1.78 8.73
N THR A 55 -16.87 1.20 9.91
CA THR A 55 -15.70 0.59 10.58
C THR A 55 -15.81 -0.93 10.69
N SER A 56 -16.68 -1.54 9.86
CA SER A 56 -16.86 -3.00 9.81
C SER A 56 -15.81 -3.68 8.94
N ASP A 57 -15.61 -4.99 9.18
CA ASP A 57 -14.76 -5.83 8.35
C ASP A 57 -15.27 -5.92 6.90
N ARG A 58 -16.58 -5.83 6.70
CA ARG A 58 -17.16 -5.82 5.36
C ARG A 58 -16.74 -4.57 4.58
N MET A 59 -16.78 -3.39 5.19
CA MET A 59 -16.30 -2.17 4.56
C MET A 59 -14.78 -2.23 4.33
N TYR A 60 -14.03 -2.84 5.25
CA TYR A 60 -12.60 -3.08 5.06
C TYR A 60 -12.34 -3.92 3.79
N GLN A 61 -13.09 -5.01 3.57
CA GLN A 61 -12.98 -5.83 2.36
C GLN A 61 -13.25 -5.04 1.07
N VAL A 62 -14.25 -4.16 1.06
CA VAL A 62 -14.54 -3.25 -0.06
C VAL A 62 -13.33 -2.38 -0.40
N MET A 63 -12.62 -1.91 0.62
CA MET A 63 -11.47 -1.00 0.46
C MET A 63 -10.14 -1.73 0.22
N ASP A 64 -10.04 -3.00 0.62
CA ASP A 64 -8.76 -3.72 0.72
C ASP A 64 -8.01 -3.82 -0.61
N LEU A 65 -8.68 -4.20 -1.69
CA LEU A 65 -8.06 -4.33 -3.02
C LEU A 65 -7.68 -3.00 -3.69
N CYS A 66 -7.96 -1.86 -3.08
CA CYS A 66 -7.46 -0.58 -3.60
C CYS A 66 -5.94 -0.48 -3.39
N LEU A 67 -5.18 -0.41 -4.47
CA LEU A 67 -3.72 -0.31 -4.45
C LEU A 67 -3.19 1.08 -4.09
N GLU A 68 -4.07 2.06 -3.86
CA GLU A 68 -3.71 3.47 -3.60
C GLU A 68 -2.77 4.08 -4.67
N CYS A 69 -2.85 3.56 -5.89
CA CYS A 69 -2.01 3.94 -7.03
C CYS A 69 -2.26 5.36 -7.55
N LYS A 70 -3.31 6.05 -7.05
CA LYS A 70 -3.73 7.40 -7.49
C LYS A 70 -4.13 7.52 -8.97
N GLY A 71 -4.25 6.43 -9.71
CA GLY A 71 -4.76 6.45 -11.09
C GLY A 71 -6.13 7.13 -11.21
N CYS A 72 -6.99 6.98 -10.19
CA CYS A 72 -8.27 7.68 -10.13
C CYS A 72 -8.09 9.21 -10.02
N LYS A 73 -7.10 9.71 -9.29
CA LYS A 73 -6.82 11.14 -9.19
C LYS A 73 -6.42 11.75 -10.53
N ALA A 74 -5.68 10.99 -11.35
CA ALA A 74 -5.21 11.43 -12.66
C ALA A 74 -6.27 11.33 -13.77
N GLU A 75 -7.05 10.24 -13.78
CA GLU A 75 -7.93 9.90 -14.91
C GLU A 75 -9.42 10.11 -14.64
N CYS A 76 -9.85 10.33 -13.40
CA CYS A 76 -11.27 10.55 -13.10
C CYS A 76 -11.71 11.94 -13.51
N PRO A 77 -12.73 12.09 -14.38
CA PRO A 77 -13.24 13.42 -14.76
C PRO A 77 -13.74 14.24 -13.56
N SER A 78 -14.19 13.57 -12.51
CA SER A 78 -14.63 14.18 -11.24
C SER A 78 -13.51 14.29 -10.21
N ASN A 79 -12.26 14.02 -10.60
CA ASN A 79 -11.07 14.19 -9.77
C ASN A 79 -11.14 13.47 -8.40
N VAL A 80 -11.76 12.29 -8.35
CA VAL A 80 -11.89 11.50 -7.13
C VAL A 80 -10.52 10.96 -6.71
N ASP A 81 -10.08 11.24 -5.50
CA ASP A 81 -8.86 10.67 -4.91
C ASP A 81 -9.22 9.54 -3.95
N MET A 82 -9.42 8.33 -4.49
CA MET A 82 -9.75 7.15 -3.68
C MET A 82 -8.61 6.74 -2.74
N ALA A 83 -7.36 7.04 -3.09
CA ALA A 83 -6.22 6.76 -2.21
C ALA A 83 -6.30 7.56 -0.91
N LYS A 84 -6.64 8.86 -1.00
CA LYS A 84 -6.87 9.70 0.17
C LYS A 84 -8.06 9.21 0.99
N ILE A 85 -9.18 8.89 0.32
CA ILE A 85 -10.39 8.37 0.98
C ILE A 85 -10.09 7.06 1.72
N LYS A 86 -9.32 6.15 1.11
CA LYS A 86 -8.91 4.90 1.75
C LYS A 86 -8.01 5.17 2.96
N TYR A 87 -7.10 6.11 2.86
CA TYR A 87 -6.23 6.51 3.97
C TYR A 87 -7.04 6.97 5.18
N ASP A 88 -8.01 7.88 4.97
CA ASP A 88 -8.89 8.38 6.02
C ASP A 88 -9.77 7.25 6.60
N PHE A 89 -10.26 6.35 5.74
CA PHE A 89 -10.99 5.16 6.16
C PHE A 89 -10.15 4.25 7.06
N LEU A 90 -8.93 3.89 6.63
CA LEU A 90 -8.04 3.01 7.39
C LEU A 90 -7.66 3.61 8.75
N TYR A 91 -7.48 4.92 8.82
CA TYR A 91 -7.24 5.60 10.09
C TYR A 91 -8.39 5.33 11.07
N ASN A 92 -9.62 5.60 10.67
CA ASN A 92 -10.81 5.39 11.51
C ASN A 92 -11.04 3.90 11.84
N TYR A 93 -10.84 3.01 10.88
CA TYR A 93 -10.96 1.58 11.06
C TYR A 93 -9.98 1.07 12.13
N HIS A 94 -8.71 1.48 12.04
CA HIS A 94 -7.68 1.03 12.99
C HIS A 94 -7.79 1.70 14.36
N GLN A 95 -8.36 2.90 14.46
CA GLN A 95 -8.69 3.48 15.77
C GLN A 95 -9.70 2.62 16.54
N LYS A 96 -10.66 2.03 15.86
CA LYS A 96 -11.68 1.17 16.48
C LYS A 96 -11.22 -0.27 16.66
N ASN A 97 -10.61 -0.87 15.63
CA ASN A 97 -10.31 -2.30 15.57
C ASN A 97 -8.85 -2.63 15.93
N GLY A 98 -7.98 -1.61 16.08
CA GLY A 98 -6.56 -1.79 16.34
C GLY A 98 -5.76 -2.19 15.09
N PHE A 99 -4.44 -2.37 15.28
CA PHE A 99 -3.52 -2.80 14.22
C PHE A 99 -3.26 -4.29 14.30
N THR A 100 -3.35 -4.97 13.15
CA THR A 100 -2.94 -6.37 13.05
C THR A 100 -1.42 -6.52 13.17
N LEU A 101 -0.94 -7.73 13.51
CA LEU A 101 0.51 -8.02 13.54
C LEU A 101 1.17 -7.74 12.19
N LYS A 102 0.48 -8.06 11.09
CA LYS A 102 0.92 -7.74 9.73
C LYS A 102 1.17 -6.24 9.56
N ASN A 103 0.22 -5.41 9.96
CA ASN A 103 0.34 -3.95 9.82
C ASN A 103 1.48 -3.38 10.67
N ARG A 104 1.67 -3.90 11.89
CA ARG A 104 2.80 -3.51 12.75
C ARG A 104 4.15 -3.92 12.15
N PHE A 105 4.23 -5.10 11.56
CA PHE A 105 5.44 -5.59 10.90
C PHE A 105 5.81 -4.70 9.73
N PHE A 106 4.89 -4.48 8.78
CA PHE A 106 5.17 -3.64 7.61
C PHE A 106 5.34 -2.15 7.96
N GLY A 107 4.64 -1.65 8.97
CA GLY A 107 4.82 -0.28 9.46
C GLY A 107 6.20 -0.02 10.05
N ASN A 108 6.89 -1.05 10.54
CA ASN A 108 8.23 -0.97 11.10
C ASN A 108 9.32 -1.54 10.16
N VAL A 109 9.03 -1.68 8.87
CA VAL A 109 9.94 -2.30 7.90
C VAL A 109 11.33 -1.65 7.86
N ALA A 110 11.42 -0.33 8.05
CA ALA A 110 12.70 0.39 8.07
C ALA A 110 13.59 -0.05 9.25
N LEU A 111 13.00 -0.19 10.45
CA LEU A 111 13.71 -0.68 11.63
C LEU A 111 14.11 -2.15 11.45
N LEU A 112 13.18 -2.98 10.99
CA LEU A 112 13.43 -4.41 10.75
C LEU A 112 14.51 -4.62 9.69
N SER A 113 14.51 -3.82 8.63
CA SER A 113 15.54 -3.87 7.59
C SER A 113 16.91 -3.46 8.12
N ARG A 114 16.97 -2.46 8.99
CA ARG A 114 18.23 -2.04 9.64
C ARG A 114 18.80 -3.15 10.52
N ILE A 115 17.96 -3.78 11.34
CA ILE A 115 18.36 -4.92 12.19
C ILE A 115 18.76 -6.12 11.30
N GLY A 116 17.96 -6.43 10.29
CA GLY A 116 18.23 -7.51 9.35
C GLY A 116 19.53 -7.34 8.59
N SER A 117 19.87 -6.10 8.18
CA SER A 117 21.15 -5.78 7.53
C SER A 117 22.34 -5.90 8.48
N PHE A 118 22.19 -5.50 9.74
CA PHE A 118 23.25 -5.64 10.74
C PHE A 118 23.65 -7.10 10.96
N PHE A 119 22.67 -8.00 10.98
CA PHE A 119 22.85 -9.45 11.09
C PHE A 119 22.74 -10.17 9.74
N SER A 120 23.08 -9.52 8.62
CA SER A 120 22.74 -9.99 7.26
C SER A 120 23.08 -11.45 6.94
N PRO A 121 24.24 -12.02 7.35
CA PRO A 121 24.54 -13.42 7.06
C PRO A 121 23.54 -14.37 7.74
N ILE A 122 23.23 -14.12 9.02
CA ILE A 122 22.35 -14.95 9.84
C ILE A 122 20.89 -14.74 9.41
N SER A 123 20.49 -13.47 9.23
CA SER A 123 19.13 -13.11 8.82
C SER A 123 18.78 -13.73 7.47
N ASN A 124 19.69 -13.66 6.49
CA ASN A 124 19.48 -14.23 5.18
C ASN A 124 19.41 -15.76 5.22
N TRP A 125 20.30 -16.40 5.97
CA TRP A 125 20.25 -17.85 6.16
C TRP A 125 18.91 -18.29 6.78
N LEU A 126 18.44 -17.56 7.81
CA LEU A 126 17.18 -17.87 8.49
C LEU A 126 15.97 -17.67 7.55
N LEU A 127 15.93 -16.58 6.78
CA LEU A 127 14.81 -16.27 5.88
C LEU A 127 14.62 -17.31 4.76
N HIS A 128 15.70 -17.98 4.31
CA HIS A 128 15.63 -18.98 3.26
C HIS A 128 15.27 -20.39 3.77
N LYS A 129 15.11 -20.58 5.08
CA LYS A 129 14.68 -21.86 5.64
C LYS A 129 13.17 -22.06 5.50
N GLU A 130 12.76 -23.25 5.12
CA GLU A 130 11.34 -23.61 4.99
C GLU A 130 10.54 -23.36 6.27
N PHE A 131 11.15 -23.62 7.43
CA PHE A 131 10.54 -23.29 8.73
C PHE A 131 10.16 -21.80 8.84
N SER A 132 11.02 -20.89 8.38
CA SER A 132 10.76 -19.45 8.43
C SER A 132 9.62 -19.03 7.50
N LYS A 133 9.52 -19.65 6.33
CA LYS A 133 8.40 -19.42 5.40
C LYS A 133 7.07 -19.81 6.03
N VAL A 134 7.00 -21.00 6.65
CA VAL A 134 5.81 -21.46 7.35
C VAL A 134 5.44 -20.55 8.53
N LEU A 135 6.43 -20.06 9.26
CA LEU A 135 6.21 -19.16 10.39
C LEU A 135 5.68 -17.79 9.91
N LEU A 136 6.25 -17.23 8.84
CA LEU A 136 5.81 -15.98 8.23
C LEU A 136 4.39 -16.10 7.66
N GLU A 137 4.04 -17.24 7.05
CA GLU A 137 2.68 -17.51 6.60
C GLU A 137 1.69 -17.52 7.77
N LYS A 138 1.98 -18.25 8.83
CA LYS A 138 1.08 -18.36 9.99
C LYS A 138 0.90 -17.06 10.76
N ILE A 139 1.98 -16.29 10.97
CA ILE A 139 1.97 -15.09 11.81
C ILE A 139 1.57 -13.84 11.01
N ILE A 140 2.17 -13.65 9.82
CA ILE A 140 2.06 -12.41 9.05
C ILE A 140 1.19 -12.62 7.80
N LYS A 141 0.83 -13.86 7.48
CA LYS A 141 0.05 -14.25 6.30
C LYS A 141 0.74 -13.84 4.98
N ILE A 142 2.05 -14.03 4.92
CA ILE A 142 2.83 -13.90 3.69
C ILE A 142 2.81 -15.25 2.97
N ASP A 143 2.46 -15.27 1.69
CA ASP A 143 2.44 -16.49 0.87
C ASP A 143 3.84 -17.13 0.82
N PRO A 144 4.02 -18.40 1.18
CA PRO A 144 5.32 -19.08 1.25
C PRO A 144 6.00 -19.25 -0.11
N ARG A 145 5.23 -19.12 -1.21
CA ARG A 145 5.77 -19.13 -2.58
C ARG A 145 6.54 -17.85 -2.92
N ARG A 146 6.37 -16.80 -2.10
CA ARG A 146 7.04 -15.53 -2.30
C ARG A 146 8.42 -15.57 -1.68
N ASP A 147 9.46 -15.42 -2.49
CA ASP A 147 10.81 -15.26 -1.99
C ASP A 147 10.95 -13.92 -1.27
N MET A 148 11.48 -13.98 -0.06
CA MET A 148 11.78 -12.78 0.72
C MET A 148 13.05 -12.12 0.19
N PRO A 149 13.07 -10.78 0.07
CA PRO A 149 14.29 -10.08 -0.34
C PRO A 149 15.40 -10.29 0.68
N THR A 150 16.62 -10.46 0.17
CA THR A 150 17.82 -10.58 1.02
C THR A 150 18.22 -9.24 1.61
N PHE A 151 18.67 -9.26 2.86
CA PHE A 151 19.26 -8.09 3.49
C PHE A 151 20.67 -7.86 2.95
N ALA A 152 20.93 -6.65 2.47
CA ALA A 152 22.28 -6.23 2.11
C ALA A 152 23.12 -6.04 3.38
N SER A 153 24.40 -6.36 3.31
CA SER A 153 25.37 -6.12 4.41
C SER A 153 25.61 -4.64 4.66
N GLN A 154 25.37 -3.80 3.67
CA GLN A 154 25.50 -2.36 3.73
C GLN A 154 24.19 -1.68 3.32
N THR A 155 23.72 -0.72 4.10
CA THR A 155 22.52 0.05 3.73
C THR A 155 22.83 1.01 2.58
N PHE A 156 21.78 1.37 1.79
CA PHE A 156 21.93 2.34 0.71
C PHE A 156 22.56 3.67 1.19
N THR A 157 22.17 4.15 2.35
CA THR A 157 22.72 5.40 2.92
C THR A 157 24.20 5.30 3.27
N GLN A 158 24.66 4.15 3.76
CA GLN A 158 26.08 3.90 4.03
C GLN A 158 26.87 3.82 2.73
N TRP A 159 26.36 3.04 1.77
CA TRP A 159 26.96 2.94 0.45
C TRP A 159 27.03 4.30 -0.25
N PHE A 160 25.94 5.06 -0.26
CA PHE A 160 25.91 6.38 -0.88
C PHE A 160 26.93 7.36 -0.27
N ARG A 161 27.04 7.37 1.07
CA ARG A 161 28.05 8.19 1.76
C ARG A 161 29.46 7.79 1.36
N SER A 162 29.76 6.49 1.30
CA SER A 162 31.09 6.02 0.86
C SER A 162 31.42 6.41 -0.58
N GLN A 163 30.43 6.54 -1.47
CA GLN A 163 30.62 7.03 -2.82
C GLN A 163 30.94 8.53 -2.86
N LEU A 164 30.30 9.33 -2.00
CA LEU A 164 30.54 10.78 -1.94
C LEU A 164 31.97 11.11 -1.52
N ASP A 165 32.57 10.27 -0.68
CA ASP A 165 33.96 10.45 -0.23
C ASP A 165 35.00 10.07 -1.31
N HIS A 166 34.59 9.28 -2.32
CA HIS A 166 35.46 8.80 -3.39
C HIS A 166 35.28 9.52 -4.73
N ASP A 167 34.21 10.29 -4.90
CA ASP A 167 33.96 10.98 -6.17
C ASP A 167 34.79 12.27 -6.23
N PRO A 168 35.73 12.43 -7.18
CA PRO A 168 36.46 13.68 -7.34
C PRO A 168 35.44 14.80 -7.57
N LYS A 169 35.54 15.87 -6.78
CA LYS A 169 34.60 17.01 -6.83
C LYS A 169 34.31 17.40 -8.27
N PRO A 170 33.09 17.21 -8.76
CA PRO A 170 32.80 17.50 -10.18
C PRO A 170 32.83 19.01 -10.40
N VAL A 171 33.75 19.44 -11.26
CA VAL A 171 33.75 20.78 -11.80
C VAL A 171 32.58 20.86 -12.79
N ASN A 172 31.54 21.61 -12.49
CA ASN A 172 30.38 21.91 -13.38
C ASN A 172 29.37 20.78 -13.66
N ARG A 173 28.90 20.02 -12.69
CA ARG A 173 27.68 19.20 -12.85
C ARG A 173 26.50 19.87 -12.14
N GLU A 174 25.32 19.83 -12.79
CA GLU A 174 24.07 20.23 -12.14
C GLU A 174 23.81 19.39 -10.89
N LYS A 175 23.39 20.03 -9.81
CA LYS A 175 23.05 19.32 -8.56
C LYS A 175 21.67 18.72 -8.70
N VAL A 176 21.57 17.41 -8.61
CA VAL A 176 20.31 16.67 -8.56
C VAL A 176 20.07 16.21 -7.13
N ILE A 177 18.87 16.42 -6.63
CA ILE A 177 18.45 15.93 -5.32
C ILE A 177 17.66 14.64 -5.55
N LEU A 178 18.11 13.55 -4.96
CA LEU A 178 17.38 12.29 -4.89
C LEU A 178 16.60 12.26 -3.56
N PHE A 179 15.27 12.15 -3.63
CA PHE A 179 14.38 12.06 -2.46
C PHE A 179 13.40 10.90 -2.57
#